data_5a4dd57eea0f66cbd8ed491f8cffe8ca
#
_entry.id   5a4dd57eea0f66cbd8ed491f8cffe8ca
#
_cell.length_a   1.000
_cell.length_b   1.000
_cell.length_c   1.000
_cell.angle_alpha   90.00
_cell.angle_beta   90.00
_cell.angle_gamma   90.00
#
_symmetry.space_group_name_H-M   'P 1'
#
loop_
_entity.id
_entity.type
_entity.pdbx_description
1 polymer ?
#
loop_
_entity_poly.entity_id
_entity_poly.type
_entity_poly.pdbx_seq_one_letter_code
_entity_poly.pdbx_strand_id
1 'polypeptide(L)'
;MTILATFLGWESILPVQDAGTACNITLPNNWGKLVDVLFGDVWFCSGQSNMEQKMADIKDAEVEIANSMEDTKVRFVDLARRQSVFAELSEEEEVDLALPWSSVKNTTALASMSAICFLTGRYWQRHLGTPIGLVAATWGGTEIEAWMSRWQFLNIYRVVGHWWIKMQNAGKLWQNVPLRRVAEVAQTAFAKKFGLRQKF
;
A
#
# COMPACT_ATOMS: atom_id res chain seq x y z
N MET A 1 -19.70 -11.41 13.42
CA MET A 1 -18.32 -10.93 13.56
C MET A 1 -17.72 -11.68 14.73
N THR A 2 -16.71 -12.50 14.49
CA THR A 2 -15.98 -13.21 15.57
C THR A 2 -14.71 -12.42 15.84
N ILE A 3 -14.48 -12.04 17.08
CA ILE A 3 -13.27 -11.31 17.50
C ILE A 3 -12.49 -12.24 18.42
N LEU A 4 -11.24 -12.48 18.08
CA LEU A 4 -10.30 -13.22 18.90
C LEU A 4 -9.28 -12.22 19.45
N ALA A 5 -9.26 -12.05 20.75
CA ALA A 5 -8.22 -11.28 21.43
C ALA A 5 -7.04 -12.20 21.75
N THR A 6 -5.83 -11.82 21.33
CA THR A 6 -4.59 -12.48 21.66
C THR A 6 -3.71 -11.55 22.49
N PHE A 7 -2.72 -12.10 23.18
CA PHE A 7 -1.80 -11.31 24.02
C PHE A 7 -1.02 -10.24 23.22
N LEU A 8 -0.95 -10.37 21.90
CA LEU A 8 -0.22 -9.49 20.96
C LEU A 8 -1.14 -8.64 20.07
N GLY A 9 -2.45 -8.67 20.31
CA GLY A 9 -3.41 -7.92 19.50
C GLY A 9 -4.77 -8.59 19.44
N TRP A 10 -5.62 -8.12 18.56
CA TRP A 10 -6.93 -8.70 18.31
C TRP A 10 -7.13 -8.94 16.81
N GLU A 11 -7.87 -9.97 16.50
CA GLU A 11 -8.22 -10.39 15.15
C GLU A 11 -9.73 -10.43 15.01
N SER A 12 -10.26 -9.95 13.90
CA SER A 12 -11.68 -10.05 13.60
C SER A 12 -11.87 -10.66 12.22
N ILE A 13 -12.64 -11.74 12.18
CA ILE A 13 -13.08 -12.34 10.92
C ILE A 13 -14.39 -11.67 10.53
N LEU A 14 -14.38 -10.98 9.42
CA LEU A 14 -15.57 -10.41 8.82
C LEU A 14 -16.29 -11.48 7.96
N PRO A 15 -17.61 -11.48 7.92
CA PRO A 15 -18.33 -12.31 6.96
C PRO A 15 -17.98 -11.88 5.54
N VAL A 16 -18.06 -12.81 4.61
CA VAL A 16 -17.89 -12.52 3.18
C VAL A 16 -18.85 -11.41 2.77
N GLN A 17 -18.34 -10.44 2.04
CA GLN A 17 -19.10 -9.30 1.54
C GLN A 17 -18.94 -9.20 0.03
N ASP A 18 -20.00 -8.76 -0.63
CA ASP A 18 -19.93 -8.48 -2.05
C ASP A 18 -19.10 -7.23 -2.33
N ALA A 19 -18.41 -7.23 -3.46
CA ALA A 19 -17.68 -6.06 -3.93
C ALA A 19 -18.64 -4.87 -4.11
N GLY A 20 -18.24 -3.72 -3.60
CA GLY A 20 -19.08 -2.51 -3.58
C GLY A 20 -19.85 -2.30 -2.29
N THR A 21 -19.89 -3.30 -1.40
CA THR A 21 -20.48 -3.11 -0.07
C THR A 21 -19.73 -2.01 0.68
N ALA A 22 -20.47 -1.04 1.19
CA ALA A 22 -19.95 0.03 2.03
C ALA A 22 -20.45 -0.16 3.47
N CYS A 23 -19.57 -0.05 4.44
CA CYS A 23 -19.94 -0.19 5.83
C CYS A 23 -19.06 0.62 6.79
N ASN A 24 -19.56 0.71 8.03
CA ASN A 24 -18.73 1.10 9.17
C ASN A 24 -18.58 -0.12 10.08
N ILE A 25 -17.37 -0.36 10.56
CA ILE A 25 -17.06 -1.46 11.46
C ILE A 25 -16.80 -0.85 12.84
N THR A 26 -17.64 -1.18 13.81
CA THR A 26 -17.45 -0.75 15.20
C THR A 26 -16.86 -1.91 15.99
N LEU A 27 -15.80 -1.63 16.72
CA LEU A 27 -15.13 -2.60 17.57
C LEU A 27 -15.84 -2.68 18.92
N PRO A 28 -15.86 -3.86 19.56
CA PRO A 28 -16.42 -4.01 20.91
C PRO A 28 -15.72 -3.10 21.91
N ASN A 29 -16.38 -2.84 23.03
CA ASN A 29 -15.81 -2.12 24.17
C ASN A 29 -15.23 -0.72 23.82
N ASN A 30 -15.74 -0.06 22.78
CA ASN A 30 -15.27 1.23 22.30
C ASN A 30 -13.77 1.25 21.90
N TRP A 31 -13.22 0.12 21.49
CA TRP A 31 -11.82 0.04 21.01
C TRP A 31 -11.58 0.80 19.72
N GLY A 32 -12.63 1.24 19.05
CA GLY A 32 -12.53 2.06 17.85
C GLY A 32 -13.64 1.83 16.84
N LYS A 33 -13.61 2.62 15.79
CA LYS A 33 -14.53 2.52 14.67
C LYS A 33 -13.79 2.73 13.37
N LEU A 34 -13.98 1.83 12.40
CA LEU A 34 -13.58 2.03 11.02
C LEU A 34 -14.76 2.64 10.28
N VAL A 35 -14.52 3.75 9.64
CA VAL A 35 -15.54 4.45 8.84
C VAL A 35 -15.17 4.42 7.38
N ASP A 36 -16.19 4.48 6.53
CA ASP A 36 -16.01 4.55 5.07
C ASP A 36 -15.23 3.33 4.50
N VAL A 37 -15.53 2.14 5.03
CA VAL A 37 -14.95 0.88 4.56
C VAL A 37 -15.65 0.44 3.28
N LEU A 38 -14.89 0.16 2.24
CA LEU A 38 -15.36 -0.40 0.99
C LEU A 38 -14.74 -1.78 0.76
N PHE A 39 -15.55 -2.74 0.33
CA PHE A 39 -15.08 -4.06 -0.10
C PHE A 39 -14.85 -4.03 -1.61
N GLY A 40 -13.63 -4.39 -2.03
CA GLY A 40 -13.21 -4.35 -3.43
C GLY A 40 -11.79 -4.87 -3.60
N ASP A 41 -11.20 -4.59 -4.74
CA ASP A 41 -9.84 -5.01 -5.06
C ASP A 41 -8.80 -4.05 -4.47
N VAL A 42 -7.67 -4.60 -4.01
CA VAL A 42 -6.54 -3.81 -3.54
C VAL A 42 -5.35 -4.02 -4.45
N TRP A 43 -4.83 -2.93 -5.01
CA TRP A 43 -3.71 -2.92 -5.94
C TRP A 43 -2.49 -2.30 -5.29
N PHE A 44 -1.36 -2.97 -5.46
CA PHE A 44 -0.08 -2.48 -5.01
C PHE A 44 0.70 -1.84 -6.15
N CYS A 45 1.15 -0.60 -5.95
CA CYS A 45 1.92 0.19 -6.88
C CYS A 45 3.31 0.41 -6.33
N SER A 46 4.32 -0.15 -6.97
CA SER A 46 5.70 0.03 -6.55
C SER A 46 6.61 0.44 -7.71
N GLY A 47 7.76 0.96 -7.39
CA GLY A 47 8.78 1.34 -8.37
C GLY A 47 9.51 2.62 -8.02
N GLN A 48 10.26 3.10 -8.97
CA GLN A 48 11.13 4.26 -8.79
C GLN A 48 10.50 5.56 -9.35
N SER A 49 11.29 6.48 -9.90
CA SER A 49 10.94 7.87 -10.21
C SER A 49 9.62 8.06 -10.97
N ASN A 50 9.32 7.26 -12.01
CA ASN A 50 8.05 7.40 -12.73
C ASN A 50 6.87 7.03 -11.84
N MET A 51 7.01 6.00 -10.99
CA MET A 51 5.97 5.62 -10.04
C MET A 51 5.86 6.63 -8.89
N GLU A 52 6.91 7.37 -8.58
CA GLU A 52 6.92 8.39 -7.53
C GLU A 52 6.31 9.73 -7.98
N GLN A 53 6.21 9.99 -9.28
CA GLN A 53 5.65 11.23 -9.80
C GLN A 53 4.26 11.48 -9.22
N LYS A 54 4.07 12.67 -8.66
CA LYS A 54 2.85 13.03 -7.95
C LYS A 54 1.75 13.50 -8.91
N MET A 55 0.50 13.37 -8.49
CA MET A 55 -0.64 13.95 -9.22
C MET A 55 -0.50 15.46 -9.41
N ALA A 56 0.13 16.16 -8.47
CA ALA A 56 0.40 17.60 -8.59
C ALA A 56 1.43 17.94 -9.68
N ASP A 57 2.26 16.98 -10.11
CA ASP A 57 3.40 17.22 -11.02
C ASP A 57 3.09 16.86 -12.47
N ILE A 58 1.90 16.35 -12.75
CA ILE A 58 1.52 15.98 -14.12
C ILE A 58 0.97 17.20 -14.88
N LYS A 59 0.97 17.10 -16.20
CA LYS A 59 0.30 18.09 -17.05
C LYS A 59 -1.19 18.16 -16.71
N ASP A 60 -1.73 19.36 -16.64
CA ASP A 60 -3.14 19.62 -16.33
C ASP A 60 -3.60 19.04 -14.97
N ALA A 61 -2.69 19.00 -13.97
CA ALA A 61 -2.90 18.41 -12.65
C ALA A 61 -4.19 18.87 -11.96
N GLU A 62 -4.45 20.16 -11.97
CA GLU A 62 -5.65 20.73 -11.33
C GLU A 62 -6.94 20.20 -11.97
N VAL A 63 -6.96 20.09 -13.29
CA VAL A 63 -8.11 19.57 -14.04
C VAL A 63 -8.29 18.08 -13.75
N GLU A 64 -7.19 17.30 -13.72
CA GLU A 64 -7.24 15.87 -13.43
C GLU A 64 -7.69 15.60 -11.98
N ILE A 65 -7.22 16.38 -11.03
CA ILE A 65 -7.64 16.28 -9.63
C ILE A 65 -9.14 16.63 -9.51
N ALA A 66 -9.58 17.71 -10.16
CA ALA A 66 -11.00 18.09 -10.15
C ALA A 66 -11.89 17.01 -10.77
N ASN A 67 -11.49 16.45 -11.91
CA ASN A 67 -12.21 15.36 -12.59
C ASN A 67 -12.25 14.06 -11.77
N SER A 68 -11.34 13.89 -10.81
CA SER A 68 -11.28 12.71 -9.95
C SER A 68 -12.26 12.76 -8.78
N MET A 69 -12.91 13.89 -8.53
CA MET A 69 -13.85 14.02 -7.40
C MET A 69 -15.09 13.11 -7.51
N GLU A 70 -15.38 12.62 -8.70
CA GLU A 70 -16.48 11.67 -8.96
C GLU A 70 -16.07 10.21 -8.69
N ASP A 71 -14.76 9.91 -8.57
CA ASP A 71 -14.23 8.58 -8.38
C ASP A 71 -14.35 8.11 -6.91
N THR A 72 -15.52 8.24 -6.35
CA THR A 72 -15.79 8.03 -4.91
C THR A 72 -15.56 6.59 -4.43
N LYS A 73 -15.34 5.65 -5.34
CA LYS A 73 -15.01 4.25 -5.03
C LYS A 73 -13.50 3.97 -5.02
N VAL A 74 -12.65 4.98 -5.20
CA VAL A 74 -11.19 4.83 -5.07
C VAL A 74 -10.75 5.26 -3.67
N ARG A 75 -9.90 4.44 -3.06
CA ARG A 75 -9.18 4.74 -1.81
C ARG A 75 -7.70 4.55 -2.04
N PHE A 76 -6.88 5.33 -1.38
CA PHE A 76 -5.44 5.25 -1.54
C PHE A 76 -4.68 5.53 -0.26
N VAL A 77 -3.49 4.96 -0.17
CA VAL A 77 -2.53 5.09 0.92
C VAL A 77 -1.13 5.12 0.32
N ASP A 78 -0.22 5.91 0.89
CA ASP A 78 1.19 5.92 0.51
C ASP A 78 2.05 5.49 1.70
N LEU A 79 2.93 4.53 1.48
CA LEU A 79 3.83 4.00 2.50
C LEU A 79 5.05 4.89 2.64
N ALA A 80 5.48 5.14 3.87
CA ALA A 80 6.73 5.84 4.10
C ALA A 80 7.91 5.00 3.61
N ARG A 81 8.93 5.69 3.11
CA ARG A 81 10.15 5.04 2.64
C ARG A 81 10.88 4.40 3.80
N ARG A 82 11.10 3.11 3.71
CA ARG A 82 11.92 2.35 4.66
C ARG A 82 12.97 1.52 3.94
N GLN A 83 14.09 1.36 4.59
CA GLN A 83 15.22 0.57 4.10
C GLN A 83 15.53 -0.53 5.11
N SER A 84 15.81 -1.72 4.61
CA SER A 84 16.38 -2.80 5.39
C SER A 84 17.63 -3.34 4.72
N VAL A 85 18.75 -3.40 5.46
CA VAL A 85 20.05 -3.85 4.95
C VAL A 85 20.17 -5.37 4.98
N PHE A 86 19.56 -6.03 5.96
CA PHE A 86 19.88 -7.41 6.30
C PHE A 86 18.71 -8.39 6.26
N ALA A 87 17.50 -7.91 6.40
CA ALA A 87 16.33 -8.78 6.49
C ALA A 87 15.08 -8.10 5.95
N GLU A 88 14.10 -8.91 5.59
CA GLU A 88 12.73 -8.46 5.48
C GLU A 88 12.29 -7.86 6.82
N LEU A 89 11.48 -6.82 6.76
CA LEU A 89 10.91 -6.23 7.97
C LEU A 89 10.18 -7.32 8.76
N SER A 90 10.40 -7.37 10.08
CA SER A 90 9.70 -8.33 10.93
C SER A 90 8.20 -8.03 10.97
N GLU A 91 7.40 -9.04 11.37
CA GLU A 91 5.95 -8.83 11.51
C GLU A 91 5.60 -7.80 12.59
N GLU A 92 6.52 -7.58 13.50
CA GLU A 92 6.37 -6.67 14.63
C GLU A 92 6.73 -5.23 14.27
N GLU A 93 7.46 -5.01 13.17
CA GLU A 93 7.84 -3.67 12.74
C GLU A 93 6.64 -2.90 12.18
N GLU A 94 6.45 -1.72 12.73
CA GLU A 94 5.36 -0.83 12.33
C GLU A 94 5.59 -0.28 10.92
N VAL A 95 4.56 -0.38 10.09
CA VAL A 95 4.59 0.24 8.77
C VAL A 95 4.18 1.69 8.92
N ASP A 96 5.14 2.57 8.69
CA ASP A 96 4.89 4.00 8.67
C ASP A 96 4.15 4.37 7.38
N LEU A 97 3.23 5.31 7.51
CA LEU A 97 2.48 5.86 6.39
C LEU A 97 2.99 7.28 6.10
N ALA A 98 3.38 7.52 4.86
CA ALA A 98 3.63 8.87 4.36
C ALA A 98 2.31 9.60 4.14
N LEU A 99 1.28 8.88 3.71
CA LEU A 99 -0.09 9.35 3.54
C LEU A 99 -1.05 8.30 4.08
N PRO A 100 -1.92 8.63 5.05
CA PRO A 100 -2.91 7.69 5.54
C PRO A 100 -3.99 7.40 4.49
N TRP A 101 -4.74 6.30 4.69
CA TRP A 101 -5.88 5.98 3.83
C TRP A 101 -6.78 7.20 3.61
N SER A 102 -6.95 7.54 2.36
CA SER A 102 -7.66 8.73 1.91
C SER A 102 -8.59 8.42 0.75
N SER A 103 -9.58 9.28 0.56
CA SER A 103 -10.45 9.27 -0.61
C SER A 103 -10.16 10.47 -1.50
N VAL A 104 -10.70 10.45 -2.70
CA VAL A 104 -10.57 11.56 -3.68
C VAL A 104 -11.08 12.91 -3.15
N LYS A 105 -11.94 12.90 -2.12
CA LYS A 105 -12.42 14.12 -1.47
C LYS A 105 -11.32 14.90 -0.73
N ASN A 106 -10.24 14.23 -0.34
CA ASN A 106 -9.05 14.87 0.19
C ASN A 106 -8.11 15.23 -0.98
N THR A 107 -8.34 16.38 -1.60
CA THR A 107 -7.58 16.83 -2.77
C THR A 107 -6.10 17.06 -2.49
N THR A 108 -5.75 17.46 -1.28
CA THR A 108 -4.34 17.60 -0.85
C THR A 108 -3.65 16.24 -0.81
N ALA A 109 -4.31 15.24 -0.25
CA ALA A 109 -3.81 13.87 -0.24
C ALA A 109 -3.70 13.32 -1.67
N LEU A 110 -4.73 13.55 -2.51
CA LEU A 110 -4.71 13.14 -3.90
C LEU A 110 -3.58 13.79 -4.69
N ALA A 111 -3.34 15.08 -4.49
CA ALA A 111 -2.24 15.80 -5.13
C ALA A 111 -0.86 15.20 -4.82
N SER A 112 -0.68 14.61 -3.64
CA SER A 112 0.57 13.97 -3.21
C SER A 112 0.67 12.48 -3.59
N MET A 113 -0.40 11.87 -4.08
CA MET A 113 -0.42 10.47 -4.49
C MET A 113 0.35 10.24 -5.80
N SER A 114 0.89 9.03 -5.99
CA SER A 114 1.48 8.59 -7.26
C SER A 114 0.49 8.76 -8.41
N ALA A 115 0.85 9.52 -9.44
CA ALA A 115 -0.03 9.79 -10.57
C ALA A 115 -0.32 8.52 -11.37
N ILE A 116 0.70 7.73 -11.69
CA ILE A 116 0.52 6.48 -12.47
C ILE A 116 -0.35 5.50 -11.69
N CYS A 117 -0.08 5.32 -10.40
CA CYS A 117 -0.88 4.45 -9.55
C CYS A 117 -2.34 4.88 -9.53
N PHE A 118 -2.59 6.17 -9.23
CA PHE A 118 -3.95 6.69 -9.11
C PHE A 118 -4.71 6.65 -10.45
N LEU A 119 -4.12 7.15 -11.55
CA LEU A 119 -4.78 7.17 -12.84
C LEU A 119 -5.07 5.77 -13.38
N THR A 120 -4.18 4.80 -13.14
CA THR A 120 -4.40 3.40 -13.48
C THR A 120 -5.54 2.81 -12.66
N GLY A 121 -5.53 3.01 -11.33
CA GLY A 121 -6.60 2.53 -10.46
C GLY A 121 -7.95 3.14 -10.79
N ARG A 122 -7.99 4.46 -11.07
CA ARG A 122 -9.18 5.17 -11.53
C ARG A 122 -9.72 4.57 -12.82
N TYR A 123 -8.85 4.31 -13.81
CA TYR A 123 -9.24 3.68 -15.06
C TYR A 123 -9.90 2.32 -14.82
N TRP A 124 -9.28 1.46 -14.04
CA TRP A 124 -9.83 0.14 -13.73
C TRP A 124 -11.12 0.23 -12.91
N GLN A 125 -11.18 1.14 -11.93
CA GLN A 125 -12.40 1.33 -11.15
C GLN A 125 -13.58 1.72 -12.03
N ARG A 126 -13.39 2.66 -12.95
CA ARG A 126 -14.44 3.09 -13.89
C ARG A 126 -14.85 1.96 -14.85
N HIS A 127 -13.91 1.13 -15.28
CA HIS A 127 -14.15 0.03 -16.22
C HIS A 127 -14.83 -1.16 -15.55
N LEU A 128 -14.39 -1.55 -14.36
CA LEU A 128 -14.90 -2.71 -13.63
C LEU A 128 -16.12 -2.39 -12.73
N GLY A 129 -16.30 -1.13 -12.36
CA GLY A 129 -17.35 -0.72 -11.41
C GLY A 129 -17.08 -1.12 -9.95
N THR A 130 -16.03 -1.90 -9.70
CA THR A 130 -15.62 -2.40 -8.39
C THR A 130 -14.82 -1.34 -7.64
N PRO A 131 -15.00 -1.15 -6.33
CA PRO A 131 -14.13 -0.29 -5.53
C PRO A 131 -12.68 -0.75 -5.60
N ILE A 132 -11.76 0.21 -5.65
CA ILE A 132 -10.32 -0.05 -5.71
C ILE A 132 -9.59 0.66 -4.60
N GLY A 133 -8.80 -0.11 -3.85
CA GLY A 133 -7.81 0.38 -2.90
C GLY A 133 -6.42 0.40 -3.56
N LEU A 134 -5.70 1.51 -3.46
CA LEU A 134 -4.36 1.70 -4.01
C LEU A 134 -3.36 1.86 -2.87
N VAL A 135 -2.34 1.02 -2.88
CA VAL A 135 -1.23 1.09 -1.93
C VAL A 135 0.01 1.47 -2.71
N ALA A 136 0.50 2.69 -2.52
CA ALA A 136 1.73 3.13 -3.14
C ALA A 136 2.94 2.87 -2.21
N ALA A 137 4.04 2.39 -2.81
CA ALA A 137 5.34 2.27 -2.19
C ALA A 137 6.37 2.63 -3.26
N THR A 138 6.76 3.89 -3.32
CA THR A 138 7.56 4.40 -4.42
C THR A 138 8.81 5.09 -3.92
N TRP A 139 9.94 4.94 -4.62
CA TRP A 139 11.18 5.60 -4.29
C TRP A 139 12.05 5.85 -5.53
N GLY A 140 12.14 7.11 -5.94
CA GLY A 140 12.95 7.54 -7.07
C GLY A 140 14.45 7.30 -6.85
N GLY A 141 15.15 6.98 -7.95
CA GLY A 141 16.59 6.72 -7.92
C GLY A 141 16.99 5.34 -7.40
N THR A 142 16.03 4.46 -7.13
CA THR A 142 16.31 3.08 -6.75
C THR A 142 16.54 2.20 -7.98
N GLU A 143 17.40 1.21 -7.83
CA GLU A 143 17.63 0.17 -8.82
C GLU A 143 16.58 -0.95 -8.67
N ILE A 144 16.33 -1.73 -9.72
CA ILE A 144 15.30 -2.77 -9.70
C ILE A 144 15.56 -3.83 -8.62
N GLU A 145 16.83 -4.06 -8.34
CA GLU A 145 17.29 -5.00 -7.33
C GLU A 145 16.80 -4.64 -5.92
N ALA A 146 16.56 -3.34 -5.66
CA ALA A 146 16.00 -2.89 -4.39
C ALA A 146 14.54 -3.35 -4.17
N TRP A 147 13.87 -3.81 -5.24
CA TRP A 147 12.48 -4.27 -5.23
C TRP A 147 12.36 -5.79 -5.31
N MET A 148 13.50 -6.50 -5.30
CA MET A 148 13.55 -7.96 -5.36
C MET A 148 13.85 -8.55 -3.99
N SER A 149 13.24 -9.69 -3.67
CA SER A 149 13.65 -10.44 -2.49
C SER A 149 15.10 -10.96 -2.65
N ARG A 150 15.84 -11.04 -1.54
CA ARG A 150 17.19 -11.61 -1.53
C ARG A 150 17.24 -12.98 -2.21
N TRP A 151 16.21 -13.78 -2.03
CA TRP A 151 16.11 -15.13 -2.60
C TRP A 151 15.94 -15.11 -4.13
N GLN A 152 15.08 -14.24 -4.63
CA GLN A 152 14.92 -14.04 -6.07
C GLN A 152 16.21 -13.50 -6.71
N PHE A 153 16.83 -12.52 -6.05
CA PHE A 153 18.11 -11.98 -6.49
C PHE A 153 19.18 -13.09 -6.60
N LEU A 154 19.38 -13.88 -5.56
CA LEU A 154 20.37 -14.98 -5.56
C LEU A 154 20.07 -16.04 -6.62
N ASN A 155 18.83 -16.33 -6.91
CA ASN A 155 18.44 -17.29 -7.94
C ASN A 155 18.68 -16.75 -9.36
N ILE A 156 18.41 -15.49 -9.62
CA ILE A 156 18.64 -14.86 -10.92
C ILE A 156 20.15 -14.62 -11.13
N TYR A 157 20.84 -14.19 -10.10
CA TYR A 157 22.24 -13.78 -10.16
C TYR A 157 23.23 -14.82 -9.64
N ARG A 158 22.83 -16.08 -9.52
CA ARG A 158 23.77 -17.19 -9.22
C ARG A 158 24.97 -17.22 -10.18
N VAL A 159 24.86 -16.57 -11.32
CA VAL A 159 25.90 -16.38 -12.33
C VAL A 159 26.68 -15.06 -12.14
N VAL A 160 26.20 -14.10 -11.34
CA VAL A 160 26.73 -12.73 -11.25
C VAL A 160 27.10 -12.33 -9.81
N GLY A 161 27.66 -13.24 -9.04
CA GLY A 161 28.10 -12.98 -7.65
C GLY A 161 28.99 -11.75 -7.44
N HIS A 162 29.48 -11.16 -8.51
CA HIS A 162 30.33 -9.95 -8.49
C HIS A 162 29.54 -8.65 -8.23
N TRP A 163 28.27 -8.58 -8.65
CA TRP A 163 27.43 -7.39 -8.51
C TRP A 163 26.88 -7.22 -7.10
N TRP A 164 26.55 -8.30 -6.42
CA TRP A 164 26.07 -8.30 -5.05
C TRP A 164 27.04 -7.61 -4.07
N ILE A 165 28.33 -7.95 -4.17
CA ILE A 165 29.38 -7.35 -3.31
C ILE A 165 29.53 -5.84 -3.61
N LYS A 166 29.39 -5.44 -4.87
CA LYS A 166 29.50 -4.05 -5.28
C LYS A 166 28.35 -3.17 -4.78
N MET A 167 27.14 -3.73 -4.68
CA MET A 167 25.97 -3.00 -4.19
C MET A 167 25.92 -2.87 -2.67
N GLN A 168 26.36 -3.89 -1.93
CA GLN A 168 26.54 -3.77 -0.48
C GLN A 168 27.52 -2.64 -0.12
N ASN A 169 28.61 -2.52 -0.89
CA ASN A 169 29.62 -1.49 -0.69
C ASN A 169 29.19 -0.08 -1.15
N ALA A 170 28.18 0.03 -2.00
CA ALA A 170 27.64 1.31 -2.47
C ALA A 170 26.60 1.92 -1.51
N GLY A 171 26.26 1.28 -0.40
CA GLY A 171 25.30 1.78 0.58
C GLY A 171 23.86 1.92 0.04
N LYS A 172 23.56 1.30 -1.09
CA LYS A 172 22.22 1.30 -1.66
C LYS A 172 21.40 0.17 -1.05
N LEU A 173 20.38 0.54 -0.34
CA LEU A 173 19.63 -0.27 0.60
C LEU A 173 18.36 -0.84 -0.07
N TRP A 174 17.99 -2.04 0.34
CA TRP A 174 16.89 -2.81 -0.21
C TRP A 174 15.54 -2.44 0.41
N GLN A 175 14.54 -2.18 -0.41
CA GLN A 175 13.15 -2.21 0.05
C GLN A 175 12.58 -3.62 -0.25
N ASN A 176 12.76 -4.53 0.68
CA ASN A 176 12.18 -5.86 0.59
C ASN A 176 10.85 -5.89 1.33
N VAL A 177 9.78 -5.51 0.65
CA VAL A 177 8.44 -5.84 1.12
C VAL A 177 7.92 -6.99 0.27
N PRO A 178 7.79 -8.22 0.79
CA PRO A 178 7.18 -9.33 0.05
C PRO A 178 5.78 -8.93 -0.40
N LEU A 179 5.42 -9.19 -1.67
CA LEU A 179 4.10 -8.86 -2.21
C LEU A 179 2.94 -9.40 -1.34
N ARG A 180 3.13 -10.60 -0.74
CA ARG A 180 2.18 -11.15 0.23
C ARG A 180 2.02 -10.24 1.45
N ARG A 181 3.13 -9.66 1.94
CA ARG A 181 3.14 -8.73 3.06
C ARG A 181 2.61 -7.35 2.72
N VAL A 182 2.67 -6.94 1.47
CA VAL A 182 2.10 -5.66 1.06
C VAL A 182 0.58 -5.70 1.11
N ALA A 183 -0.03 -6.80 0.69
CA ALA A 183 -1.45 -7.02 0.90
C ALA A 183 -1.78 -7.06 2.41
N GLU A 184 -0.96 -7.76 3.21
CA GLU A 184 -1.06 -7.79 4.68
C GLU A 184 -0.82 -6.41 5.29
N VAL A 185 0.13 -5.63 4.77
CA VAL A 185 0.45 -4.27 5.20
C VAL A 185 -0.62 -3.28 4.80
N ALA A 186 -1.16 -3.36 3.59
CA ALA A 186 -2.30 -2.55 3.19
C ALA A 186 -3.49 -2.80 4.11
N GLN A 187 -3.70 -4.07 4.46
CA GLN A 187 -4.72 -4.49 5.40
C GLN A 187 -4.32 -4.21 6.85
N THR A 188 -3.04 -4.38 7.21
CA THR A 188 -2.52 -4.18 8.58
C THR A 188 -2.28 -2.71 8.90
N ALA A 189 -1.87 -1.85 7.98
CA ALA A 189 -1.82 -0.40 8.20
C ALA A 189 -3.22 0.15 8.44
N PHE A 190 -4.20 -0.39 7.75
CA PHE A 190 -5.61 -0.15 8.01
C PHE A 190 -6.02 -0.75 9.37
N ALA A 191 -5.64 -1.99 9.64
CA ALA A 191 -5.97 -2.71 10.86
C ALA A 191 -5.20 -2.20 12.09
N LYS A 192 -3.94 -1.78 11.96
CA LYS A 192 -3.09 -1.39 13.08
C LYS A 192 -3.38 0.02 13.61
N LYS A 193 -3.78 0.96 12.74
CA LYS A 193 -4.34 2.25 13.22
C LYS A 193 -5.54 2.02 14.16
N PHE A 194 -6.16 0.84 14.07
CA PHE A 194 -7.35 0.45 14.80
C PHE A 194 -7.20 -0.88 15.56
N GLY A 195 -5.99 -1.45 15.64
CA GLY A 195 -5.70 -2.69 16.35
C GLY A 195 -6.28 -3.96 15.69
N LEU A 196 -6.59 -3.95 14.40
CA LEU A 196 -7.17 -5.09 13.67
C LEU A 196 -6.08 -5.97 13.05
N ARG A 197 -6.07 -7.27 13.31
CA ARG A 197 -5.30 -8.26 12.54
C ARG A 197 -6.25 -9.08 11.66
N GLN A 198 -5.92 -9.19 10.38
CA GLN A 198 -6.52 -10.20 9.48
C GLN A 198 -5.53 -11.33 9.26
N LYS A 199 -5.99 -12.58 9.42
CA LYS A 199 -5.32 -13.76 8.89
C LYS A 199 -5.99 -14.15 7.58
N PHE A 200 -5.20 -14.44 6.56
CA PHE A 200 -5.60 -15.11 5.34
C PHE A 200 -5.44 -16.62 5.46
#